data_71a6c45f07427cef4acb95e1aee0457c
#
_entry.id   71a6c45f07427cef4acb95e1aee0457c
#
_cell.length_a   1.000
_cell.length_b   1.000
_cell.length_c   1.000
_cell.angle_alpha   90.00
_cell.angle_beta   90.00
_cell.angle_gamma   90.00
#
_symmetry.space_group_name_H-M   'P 1'
#
loop_
_entity.id
_entity.type
_entity.pdbx_description
1 polymer ?
#
loop_
_entity_poly.entity_id
_entity_poly.type
_entity_poly.pdbx_seq_one_letter_code
_entity_poly.pdbx_strand_id
1 'polypeptide(L)'
;MTDREPPATAADLVGSWRLVDWTMTMGDRTRRPWGGKATGLLTYTDDGRMWAALMATDRPDIPTRTLSAAPPAMRAAAAAGFVTYAGSYSIDGDDVIHHVEVSLLPNWVGTSERRHIDWIQTDNGLDLELTTPPTDTDGGRVFVQWLQWTRISDGESSA
;
A
#
# COMPACT_ATOMS: atom_id res chain seq x y z
N MET A 1 28.52 -20.76 -6.26
CA MET A 1 27.23 -21.01 -6.86
C MET A 1 26.23 -20.20 -6.06
N THR A 2 25.87 -19.03 -6.55
CA THR A 2 24.81 -18.23 -5.95
C THR A 2 23.49 -18.90 -6.29
N ASP A 3 22.85 -19.53 -5.30
CA ASP A 3 21.46 -19.94 -5.39
C ASP A 3 20.63 -18.67 -5.63
N ARG A 4 20.33 -18.39 -6.87
CA ARG A 4 19.36 -17.38 -7.25
C ARG A 4 18.02 -17.96 -6.88
N GLU A 5 17.44 -17.42 -5.81
CA GLU A 5 16.07 -17.72 -5.40
C GLU A 5 15.15 -17.61 -6.64
N PRO A 6 14.22 -18.55 -6.83
CA PRO A 6 13.32 -18.49 -7.99
C PRO A 6 12.54 -17.16 -8.00
N PRO A 7 12.22 -16.62 -9.18
CA PRO A 7 11.48 -15.37 -9.26
C PRO A 7 10.15 -15.51 -8.50
N ALA A 8 9.75 -14.41 -7.83
CA ALA A 8 8.50 -14.34 -7.10
C ALA A 8 7.31 -14.66 -8.03
N THR A 9 6.40 -15.43 -7.51
CA THR A 9 5.17 -15.83 -8.20
C THR A 9 3.96 -15.21 -7.52
N ALA A 10 2.78 -15.31 -8.12
CA ALA A 10 1.53 -14.91 -7.47
C ALA A 10 1.32 -15.63 -6.12
N ALA A 11 1.78 -16.89 -6.01
CA ALA A 11 1.69 -17.65 -4.77
C ALA A 11 2.53 -17.05 -3.62
N ASP A 12 3.66 -16.43 -3.94
CA ASP A 12 4.52 -15.80 -2.92
C ASP A 12 3.91 -14.51 -2.35
N LEU A 13 3.04 -13.85 -3.10
CA LEU A 13 2.29 -12.68 -2.62
C LEU A 13 1.14 -13.05 -1.68
N VAL A 14 0.53 -14.23 -1.86
CA VAL A 14 -0.67 -14.64 -1.11
C VAL A 14 -0.44 -14.56 0.40
N GLY A 15 -1.32 -13.85 1.08
CA GLY A 15 -1.28 -13.63 2.51
C GLY A 15 -1.56 -12.17 2.89
N SER A 16 -1.37 -11.88 4.16
CA SER A 16 -1.57 -10.55 4.73
C SER A 16 -0.24 -9.94 5.15
N TRP A 17 -0.09 -8.66 4.89
CA TRP A 17 1.14 -7.90 5.04
C TRP A 17 0.89 -6.63 5.86
N ARG A 18 1.85 -6.28 6.71
CA ARG A 18 1.85 -5.04 7.50
C ARG A 18 2.90 -4.08 6.94
N LEU A 19 2.53 -2.81 6.79
CA LEU A 19 3.45 -1.76 6.37
C LEU A 19 4.60 -1.59 7.36
N VAL A 20 5.83 -1.62 6.85
CA VAL A 20 7.07 -1.36 7.61
C VAL A 20 7.55 0.06 7.35
N ASP A 21 7.65 0.47 6.09
CA ASP A 21 8.09 1.80 5.70
C ASP A 21 7.42 2.24 4.39
N TRP A 22 7.27 3.54 4.23
CA TRP A 22 6.73 4.16 3.03
C TRP A 22 7.48 5.46 2.74
N THR A 23 8.13 5.52 1.59
CA THR A 23 8.81 6.71 1.11
C THR A 23 8.25 7.16 -0.23
N MET A 24 8.37 8.45 -0.48
CA MET A 24 8.03 9.10 -1.74
C MET A 24 9.22 9.96 -2.15
N THR A 25 9.75 9.72 -3.34
CA THR A 25 10.86 10.47 -3.92
C THR A 25 10.37 11.33 -5.08
N MET A 26 10.66 12.61 -5.04
CA MET A 26 10.43 13.60 -6.09
C MET A 26 11.75 14.31 -6.44
N GLY A 27 12.33 14.00 -7.60
CA GLY A 27 13.66 14.49 -7.97
C GLY A 27 14.71 14.01 -6.95
N ASP A 28 15.40 14.93 -6.31
CA ASP A 28 16.42 14.69 -5.28
C ASP A 28 15.86 14.62 -3.85
N ARG A 29 14.56 14.80 -3.67
CA ARG A 29 13.90 14.86 -2.36
C ARG A 29 13.13 13.60 -2.06
N THR A 30 13.47 12.97 -0.95
CA THR A 30 12.73 11.84 -0.38
C THR A 30 12.03 12.27 0.91
N ARG A 31 10.75 11.91 1.04
CA ARG A 31 9.97 12.16 2.25
C ARG A 31 9.13 10.93 2.61
N ARG A 32 8.72 10.85 3.85
CA ARG A 32 7.72 9.88 4.30
C ARG A 32 6.35 10.56 4.33
N PRO A 33 5.34 9.99 3.65
CA PRO A 33 3.96 10.47 3.78
C PRO A 33 3.51 10.55 5.23
N TRP A 34 2.69 11.55 5.54
CA TRP A 34 2.21 11.86 6.89
C TRP A 34 3.30 11.99 7.96
N GLY A 35 4.47 12.49 7.56
CA GLY A 35 5.61 12.67 8.47
C GLY A 35 6.19 11.37 9.02
N GLY A 36 6.02 10.25 8.32
CA GLY A 36 6.44 8.93 8.76
C GLY A 36 5.49 8.25 9.74
N LYS A 37 4.34 8.84 10.01
CA LYS A 37 3.31 8.31 10.91
C LYS A 37 2.27 7.51 10.12
N ALA A 38 2.72 6.49 9.40
CA ALA A 38 1.86 5.63 8.59
C ALA A 38 1.81 4.22 9.16
N THR A 39 0.64 3.60 9.10
CA THR A 39 0.43 2.16 9.24
C THR A 39 -0.42 1.67 8.10
N GLY A 40 -0.41 0.38 7.81
CA GLY A 40 -1.20 -0.16 6.71
C GLY A 40 -1.24 -1.67 6.69
N LEU A 41 -2.26 -2.16 6.01
CA LEU A 41 -2.46 -3.58 5.72
C LEU A 41 -2.63 -3.77 4.22
N LEU A 42 -2.03 -4.83 3.71
CA LEU A 42 -2.16 -5.28 2.33
C LEU A 42 -2.45 -6.76 2.35
N THR A 43 -3.41 -7.21 1.55
CA THR A 43 -3.73 -8.63 1.45
C THR A 43 -3.87 -9.02 -0.02
N TYR A 44 -3.32 -10.19 -0.34
CA TYR A 44 -3.54 -10.91 -1.60
C TYR A 44 -4.12 -12.27 -1.30
N THR A 45 -5.17 -12.63 -2.00
CA THR A 45 -5.82 -13.94 -1.87
C THR A 45 -5.41 -14.87 -3.02
N ASP A 46 -5.52 -16.16 -2.81
CA ASP A 46 -5.20 -17.18 -3.82
C ASP A 46 -6.19 -17.22 -5.00
N ASP A 47 -7.39 -16.67 -4.81
CA ASP A 47 -8.40 -16.50 -5.85
C ASP A 47 -8.24 -15.19 -6.65
N GLY A 48 -7.12 -14.47 -6.48
CA GLY A 48 -6.76 -13.31 -7.30
C GLY A 48 -7.36 -11.98 -6.84
N ARG A 49 -7.73 -11.85 -5.56
CA ARG A 49 -8.25 -10.60 -4.98
C ARG A 49 -7.20 -9.90 -4.14
N MET A 50 -7.27 -8.59 -4.07
CA MET A 50 -6.40 -7.80 -3.23
C MET A 50 -7.13 -6.63 -2.58
N TRP A 51 -6.64 -6.17 -1.45
CA TRP A 51 -7.01 -4.89 -0.86
C TRP A 51 -5.84 -4.29 -0.09
N ALA A 52 -5.77 -2.97 -0.10
CA ALA A 52 -4.80 -2.19 0.63
C ALA A 52 -5.52 -1.10 1.42
N ALA A 53 -5.09 -0.91 2.65
CA ALA A 53 -5.55 0.19 3.49
C ALA A 53 -4.36 0.77 4.26
N LEU A 54 -4.09 2.05 4.07
CA LEU A 54 -3.05 2.79 4.75
C LEU A 54 -3.67 3.97 5.47
N MET A 55 -3.19 4.28 6.68
CA MET A 55 -3.66 5.43 7.43
C MET A 55 -2.55 6.13 8.20
N ALA A 56 -2.73 7.43 8.44
CA ALA A 56 -1.95 8.16 9.42
C ALA A 56 -2.33 7.71 10.83
N THR A 57 -1.33 7.49 11.69
CA THR A 57 -1.57 6.99 13.07
C THR A 57 -2.03 8.09 14.04
N ASP A 58 -1.90 9.35 13.67
CA ASP A 58 -2.23 10.52 14.50
C ASP A 58 -3.52 11.24 14.04
N ARG A 59 -4.42 10.54 13.35
CA ARG A 59 -5.73 11.10 13.00
C ARG A 59 -6.55 11.34 14.28
N PRO A 60 -7.13 12.54 14.44
CA PRO A 60 -7.97 12.83 15.61
C PRO A 60 -9.27 12.03 15.57
N ASP A 61 -9.77 11.67 16.74
CA ASP A 61 -11.07 11.03 16.88
C ASP A 61 -12.20 11.96 16.40
N ILE A 62 -13.23 11.35 15.82
CA ILE A 62 -14.45 12.04 15.41
C ILE A 62 -15.49 11.89 16.52
N PRO A 63 -16.05 13.00 17.07
CA PRO A 63 -16.94 12.95 18.23
C PRO A 63 -18.35 12.40 17.92
N THR A 64 -18.61 12.03 16.65
CA THR A 64 -19.91 11.50 16.20
C THR A 64 -19.80 10.01 15.87
N ARG A 65 -20.93 9.30 15.95
CA ARG A 65 -20.96 7.85 15.64
C ARG A 65 -20.80 7.54 14.16
N THR A 66 -21.13 8.50 13.30
CA THR A 66 -21.05 8.33 11.85
C THR A 66 -20.23 9.46 11.24
N LEU A 67 -19.52 9.15 10.18
CA LEU A 67 -18.73 10.14 9.44
C LEU A 67 -19.65 11.24 8.84
N SER A 68 -20.83 10.87 8.38
CA SER A 68 -21.80 11.81 7.80
C SER A 68 -22.29 12.89 8.79
N ALA A 69 -22.32 12.59 10.07
CA ALA A 69 -22.72 13.53 11.11
C ALA A 69 -21.57 14.45 11.57
N ALA A 70 -20.33 14.14 11.20
CA ALA A 70 -19.16 14.94 11.57
C ALA A 70 -19.12 16.27 10.79
N PRO A 71 -18.55 17.34 11.38
CA PRO A 71 -18.28 18.58 10.66
C PRO A 71 -17.48 18.33 9.37
N PRO A 72 -17.74 19.08 8.27
CA PRO A 72 -17.07 18.88 6.99
C PRO A 72 -15.54 18.89 7.08
N ALA A 73 -14.94 19.77 7.90
CA ALA A 73 -13.49 19.83 8.08
C ALA A 73 -12.91 18.54 8.70
N MET A 74 -13.62 17.90 9.63
CA MET A 74 -13.20 16.64 10.23
C MET A 74 -13.32 15.48 9.26
N ARG A 75 -14.36 15.48 8.42
CA ARG A 75 -14.49 14.49 7.33
C ARG A 75 -13.36 14.61 6.32
N ALA A 76 -13.02 15.83 5.93
CA ALA A 76 -11.90 16.09 5.02
C ALA A 76 -10.55 15.62 5.63
N ALA A 77 -10.30 15.93 6.90
CA ALA A 77 -9.09 15.50 7.61
C ALA A 77 -9.01 13.97 7.73
N ALA A 78 -10.12 13.30 8.03
CA ALA A 78 -10.19 11.85 8.09
C ALA A 78 -9.85 11.20 6.72
N ALA A 79 -10.38 11.74 5.64
CA ALA A 79 -10.08 11.26 4.29
C ALA A 79 -8.63 11.55 3.88
N ALA A 80 -8.08 12.71 4.21
CA ALA A 80 -6.70 13.09 3.88
C ALA A 80 -5.64 12.21 4.56
N GLY A 81 -5.97 11.62 5.70
CA GLY A 81 -5.12 10.68 6.44
C GLY A 81 -5.40 9.21 6.15
N PHE A 82 -6.05 8.88 5.05
CA PHE A 82 -6.42 7.50 4.72
C PHE A 82 -6.35 7.25 3.22
N VAL A 83 -5.82 6.10 2.84
CA VAL A 83 -5.83 5.59 1.46
C VAL A 83 -6.29 4.15 1.50
N THR A 84 -7.29 3.82 0.70
CA THR A 84 -7.75 2.43 0.57
C THR A 84 -8.27 2.16 -0.83
N TYR A 85 -7.98 0.98 -1.32
CA TYR A 85 -8.56 0.45 -2.55
C TYR A 85 -8.52 -1.07 -2.55
N ALA A 86 -9.37 -1.67 -3.36
CA ALA A 86 -9.47 -3.11 -3.51
C ALA A 86 -9.90 -3.47 -4.93
N GLY A 87 -9.63 -4.71 -5.31
CA GLY A 87 -10.00 -5.26 -6.59
C GLY A 87 -9.38 -6.62 -6.83
N SER A 88 -9.15 -6.95 -8.08
CA SER A 88 -8.36 -8.11 -8.48
C SER A 88 -6.89 -7.74 -8.69
N TYR A 89 -6.03 -8.74 -8.81
CA TYR A 89 -4.65 -8.55 -9.21
C TYR A 89 -4.19 -9.59 -10.22
N SER A 90 -3.17 -9.24 -10.99
CA SER A 90 -2.46 -10.15 -11.89
C SER A 90 -0.96 -9.90 -11.80
N ILE A 91 -0.17 -10.89 -12.22
CA ILE A 91 1.29 -10.79 -12.30
C ILE A 91 1.69 -10.62 -13.76
N ASP A 92 2.61 -9.69 -14.00
CA ASP A 92 3.22 -9.43 -15.30
C ASP A 92 4.74 -9.32 -15.12
N GLY A 93 5.46 -10.42 -15.32
CA GLY A 93 6.89 -10.52 -15.03
C GLY A 93 7.18 -10.28 -13.55
N ASP A 94 8.01 -9.28 -13.27
CA ASP A 94 8.38 -8.87 -11.91
C ASP A 94 7.43 -7.79 -11.34
N ASP A 95 6.27 -7.60 -11.94
CA ASP A 95 5.29 -6.62 -11.52
C ASP A 95 3.98 -7.27 -11.07
N VAL A 96 3.35 -6.70 -10.07
CA VAL A 96 1.94 -6.94 -9.74
C VAL A 96 1.10 -5.77 -10.25
N ILE A 97 -0.03 -6.10 -10.88
CA ILE A 97 -1.00 -5.14 -11.38
C ILE A 97 -2.24 -5.23 -10.50
N HIS A 98 -2.58 -4.13 -9.83
CA HIS A 98 -3.82 -4.01 -9.07
C HIS A 98 -4.91 -3.43 -9.96
N HIS A 99 -5.96 -4.19 -10.23
CA HIS A 99 -7.13 -3.74 -10.99
C HIS A 99 -8.17 -3.20 -10.01
N VAL A 100 -8.28 -1.87 -9.92
CA VAL A 100 -9.04 -1.20 -8.87
C VAL A 100 -10.55 -1.25 -9.17
N GLU A 101 -11.31 -1.82 -8.25
CA GLU A 101 -12.78 -1.91 -8.35
C GLU A 101 -13.48 -0.98 -7.34
N VAL A 102 -12.89 -0.80 -6.15
CA VAL A 102 -13.35 0.13 -5.13
C VAL A 102 -12.17 0.93 -4.59
N SER A 103 -12.39 2.20 -4.28
CA SER A 103 -11.33 3.09 -3.77
C SER A 103 -11.93 4.26 -3.00
N LEU A 104 -11.17 4.75 -2.00
CA LEU A 104 -11.44 6.05 -1.38
C LEU A 104 -11.33 7.19 -2.40
N LEU A 105 -10.33 7.11 -3.30
CA LEU A 105 -10.16 8.09 -4.37
C LEU A 105 -11.00 7.67 -5.59
N PRO A 106 -12.08 8.40 -5.93
CA PRO A 106 -13.00 8.00 -6.99
C PRO A 106 -12.33 7.79 -8.35
N ASN A 107 -11.27 8.57 -8.64
CA ASN A 107 -10.55 8.52 -9.92
C ASN A 107 -9.81 7.20 -10.16
N TRP A 108 -9.54 6.42 -9.11
CA TRP A 108 -8.83 5.15 -9.25
C TRP A 108 -9.72 3.99 -9.67
N VAL A 109 -11.02 4.11 -9.47
CA VAL A 109 -11.97 3.06 -9.88
C VAL A 109 -11.89 2.84 -11.39
N GLY A 110 -11.65 1.59 -11.78
CA GLY A 110 -11.46 1.19 -13.18
C GLY A 110 -10.04 1.39 -13.73
N THR A 111 -9.09 1.84 -12.90
CA THR A 111 -7.68 1.93 -13.30
C THR A 111 -6.90 0.65 -12.95
N SER A 112 -5.72 0.53 -13.52
CA SER A 112 -4.75 -0.53 -13.21
C SER A 112 -3.48 0.09 -12.67
N GLU A 113 -3.15 -0.26 -11.42
CA GLU A 113 -2.03 0.27 -10.68
C GLU A 113 -0.87 -0.73 -10.68
N ARG A 114 0.19 -0.44 -11.43
CA ARG A 114 1.38 -1.28 -11.52
C ARG A 114 2.30 -1.07 -10.33
N ARG A 115 2.88 -2.16 -9.81
CA ARG A 115 3.89 -2.16 -8.74
C ARG A 115 5.00 -3.15 -9.10
N HIS A 116 6.24 -2.68 -9.15
CA HIS A 116 7.41 -3.54 -9.25
C HIS A 116 7.62 -4.28 -7.94
N ILE A 117 7.90 -5.57 -8.02
CA ILE A 117 8.09 -6.45 -6.87
C ILE A 117 9.58 -6.68 -6.65
N ASP A 118 10.04 -6.37 -5.44
CA ASP A 118 11.34 -6.82 -4.93
C ASP A 118 11.14 -7.54 -3.59
N TRP A 119 12.11 -8.35 -3.22
CA TRP A 119 12.09 -9.11 -1.99
C TRP A 119 13.33 -8.82 -1.15
N ILE A 120 13.14 -8.58 0.15
CA ILE A 120 14.24 -8.35 1.09
C ILE A 120 14.26 -9.46 2.11
N GLN A 121 15.42 -10.13 2.25
CA GLN A 121 15.63 -11.05 3.35
C GLN A 121 15.88 -10.26 4.63
N THR A 122 15.09 -10.52 5.65
CA THR A 122 15.21 -9.95 7.00
C THR A 122 15.39 -11.06 8.04
N ASP A 123 15.68 -10.68 9.27
CA ASP A 123 15.75 -11.64 10.39
C ASP A 123 14.41 -12.34 10.67
N ASN A 124 13.30 -11.72 10.26
CA ASN A 124 11.95 -12.24 10.45
C ASN A 124 11.39 -12.99 9.22
N GLY A 125 12.21 -13.19 8.19
CA GLY A 125 11.84 -13.85 6.94
C GLY A 125 11.93 -12.92 5.74
N LEU A 126 11.11 -13.15 4.74
CA LEU A 126 11.12 -12.42 3.47
C LEU A 126 10.10 -11.29 3.48
N ASP A 127 10.56 -10.05 3.42
CA ASP A 127 9.72 -8.86 3.27
C ASP A 127 9.47 -8.56 1.79
N LEU A 128 8.29 -8.01 1.51
CA LEU A 128 7.86 -7.59 0.18
C LEU A 128 8.12 -6.09 0.00
N GLU A 129 8.78 -5.71 -1.08
CA GLU A 129 8.87 -4.33 -1.53
C GLU A 129 8.01 -4.10 -2.77
N LEU A 130 7.25 -3.01 -2.75
CA LEU A 130 6.46 -2.56 -3.89
C LEU A 130 6.85 -1.13 -4.27
N THR A 131 7.28 -0.96 -5.52
CA THR A 131 7.68 0.34 -6.06
C THR A 131 6.72 0.76 -7.18
N THR A 132 6.21 2.00 -7.14
CA THR A 132 5.41 2.53 -8.24
C THR A 132 6.29 2.89 -9.43
N PRO A 133 5.79 2.80 -10.67
CA PRO A 133 6.44 3.46 -11.78
C PRO A 133 6.48 4.98 -11.55
N PRO A 134 7.38 5.71 -12.23
CA PRO A 134 7.35 7.16 -12.22
C PRO A 134 5.96 7.69 -12.59
N THR A 135 5.36 8.47 -11.71
CA THR A 135 4.00 8.98 -11.86
C THR A 135 4.01 10.50 -11.86
N ASP A 136 3.31 11.10 -12.82
CA ASP A 136 3.15 12.55 -12.87
C ASP A 136 2.18 13.06 -11.81
N THR A 137 2.54 14.16 -11.17
CA THR A 137 1.62 14.94 -10.34
C THR A 137 0.89 15.98 -11.18
N ASP A 138 -0.24 16.50 -10.67
CA ASP A 138 -0.98 17.60 -11.29
C ASP A 138 -0.12 18.86 -11.52
N GLY A 139 1.05 18.95 -10.89
CA GLY A 139 2.03 20.05 -11.06
C GLY A 139 3.19 19.72 -11.99
N GLY A 140 3.14 18.64 -12.78
CA GLY A 140 4.17 18.23 -13.72
C GLY A 140 5.47 17.72 -13.06
N ARG A 141 5.40 17.31 -11.81
CA ARG A 141 6.52 16.69 -11.09
C ARG A 141 6.32 15.18 -11.10
N VAL A 142 7.40 14.46 -11.35
CA VAL A 142 7.42 12.99 -11.29
C VAL A 142 7.75 12.55 -9.87
N PHE A 143 7.00 11.60 -9.36
CA PHE A 143 7.30 10.95 -8.09
C PHE A 143 7.31 9.43 -8.23
N VAL A 144 8.05 8.79 -7.34
CA VAL A 144 8.10 7.33 -7.16
C VAL A 144 7.80 7.02 -5.70
N GLN A 145 6.96 6.06 -5.47
CA GLN A 145 6.67 5.55 -4.12
C GLN A 145 7.31 4.19 -3.94
N TRP A 146 7.87 3.97 -2.78
CA TRP A 146 8.44 2.72 -2.33
C TRP A 146 7.81 2.33 -1.00
N LEU A 147 7.29 1.11 -0.90
CA LEU A 147 6.62 0.59 0.29
C LEU A 147 7.21 -0.77 0.64
N GLN A 148 7.62 -0.94 1.88
CA GLN A 148 8.08 -2.21 2.43
C GLN A 148 7.00 -2.80 3.34
N TRP A 149 6.78 -4.10 3.18
CA TRP A 149 5.75 -4.85 3.86
C TRP A 149 6.34 -6.11 4.49
N THR A 150 6.01 -6.39 5.73
CA THR A 150 6.34 -7.65 6.39
C THR A 150 5.12 -8.55 6.48
N ARG A 151 5.32 -9.86 6.33
CA ARG A 151 4.23 -10.83 6.39
C ARG A 151 3.68 -10.92 7.81
N ILE A 152 2.37 -10.88 7.92
CA ILE A 152 1.67 -11.15 9.20
C ILE A 152 1.63 -12.66 9.37
N SER A 153 2.28 -13.18 10.42
CA SER A 153 2.26 -14.60 10.75
C SER A 153 0.97 -14.99 11.48
N ASP A 154 0.53 -16.24 11.27
CA ASP A 154 -0.59 -16.82 12.00
C ASP A 154 -0.27 -16.82 13.51
N GLY A 155 -1.00 -16.01 14.29
CA GLY A 155 -0.80 -15.87 15.72
C GLY A 155 -0.45 -14.46 16.21
N GLU A 156 -0.13 -13.50 15.35
CA GLU A 156 -0.10 -12.09 15.70
C GLU A 156 -1.52 -11.54 15.88
N SER A 157 -2.09 -11.82 17.05
CA SER A 157 -3.28 -11.11 17.50
C SER A 157 -2.87 -9.68 17.83
N SER A 158 -3.48 -8.70 17.20
CA SER A 158 -3.33 -7.29 17.58
C SER A 158 -3.69 -7.13 19.04
N ALA A 159 -2.71 -6.81 19.86
CA ALA A 159 -2.98 -6.26 21.17
C ALA A 159 -3.49 -4.82 21.04
#